data_120bca60ecc867bb25f58343bf6ed712
#
_entry.id   120bca60ecc867bb25f58343bf6ed712
#
_cell.length_a   1.000
_cell.length_b   1.000
_cell.length_c   1.000
_cell.angle_alpha   90.00
_cell.angle_beta   90.00
_cell.angle_gamma   90.00
#
_symmetry.space_group_name_H-M   'P 1'
#
loop_
_entity.id
_entity.type
_entity.pdbx_description
1 polymer ?
#
loop_
_entity_poly.entity_id
_entity_poly.type
_entity_poly.pdbx_seq_one_letter_code
_entity_poly.pdbx_strand_id
1 'polypeptide(L)'
;MGVHINPANQRKVSVVPNGTYDAKLTGIKQFQNTYGDRVGFEFTLEGEGVEGMTVMRSTSPNLSPQSKLAELLRGLLGRDMTEFEYSNGMEIEDIVGTECKVLVLQSRGKGGATYSNVEQVFK
;
A
#
# COMPACT_ATOMS: atom_id res chain seq x y z
N MET A 1 -22.90 1.55 -27.57
CA MET A 1 -22.41 1.66 -27.18
C MET A 1 -22.04 1.63 -26.58
N GLY A 2 -21.93 1.46 -26.43
CA GLY A 2 -21.46 1.61 -25.64
C GLY A 2 -21.11 1.35 -24.90
N VAL A 3 -21.19 1.33 -24.84
CA VAL A 3 -20.78 1.31 -24.00
C VAL A 3 -20.40 1.12 -23.25
N HIS A 4 -20.45 0.97 -23.29
CA HIS A 4 -19.99 1.04 -22.42
C HIS A 4 -19.38 0.89 -21.71
N ILE A 5 -19.47 0.81 -21.65
CA ILE A 5 -18.79 0.97 -20.94
C ILE A 5 -18.25 0.92 -20.24
N ASN A 6 -18.24 0.94 -20.05
CA ASN A 6 -17.58 1.17 -19.22
C ASN A 6 -17.08 1.42 -18.52
N PRO A 7 -17.27 1.32 -18.36
CA PRO A 7 -16.65 1.82 -17.59
C PRO A 7 -16.04 1.45 -16.90
N ALA A 8 -16.12 1.33 -16.76
CA ALA A 8 -15.52 1.26 -15.98
C ALA A 8 -14.86 0.91 -15.64
N ASN A 9 -14.83 0.80 -15.93
CA ASN A 9 -14.15 0.84 -15.50
C ASN A 9 -13.73 1.20 -14.96
N GLN A 10 -14.16 1.21 -15.03
CA GLN A 10 -13.76 1.96 -14.53
C GLN A 10 -13.29 2.02 -13.67
N ARG A 11 -13.36 1.98 -13.35
CA ARG A 11 -12.79 2.38 -12.56
C ARG A 11 -12.37 2.22 -11.72
N LYS A 12 -12.10 1.87 -11.76
CA LYS A 12 -11.65 1.86 -10.92
C LYS A 12 -10.99 2.28 -9.97
N VAL A 13 -10.76 3.03 -10.03
CA VAL A 13 -10.08 3.76 -9.08
C VAL A 13 -10.84 3.78 -7.86
N SER A 14 -10.35 3.19 -6.95
CA SER A 14 -11.07 2.85 -5.93
C SER A 14 -11.03 3.83 -4.82
N VAL A 15 -12.06 4.51 -4.62
CA VAL A 15 -12.27 5.19 -3.36
C VAL A 15 -12.82 4.13 -2.42
N VAL A 16 -11.96 3.64 -1.56
CA VAL A 16 -12.31 2.60 -0.61
C VAL A 16 -12.82 3.29 0.66
N PRO A 17 -13.95 2.87 1.23
CA PRO A 17 -14.42 3.47 2.48
C PRO A 17 -13.41 3.30 3.60
N ASN A 18 -13.42 4.24 4.56
CA ASN A 18 -12.57 4.12 5.74
C ASN A 18 -12.82 2.81 6.45
N GLY A 19 -11.77 2.14 6.87
CA GLY A 19 -11.91 0.89 7.60
C GLY A 19 -10.66 0.06 7.54
N THR A 20 -10.73 -1.08 8.23
CA THR A 20 -9.66 -2.07 8.23
C THR A 20 -10.09 -3.23 7.35
N TYR A 21 -9.20 -3.64 6.47
CA TYR A 21 -9.51 -4.68 5.49
C TYR A 21 -8.42 -5.73 5.48
N ASP A 22 -8.83 -6.96 5.22
CA ASP A 22 -7.86 -8.00 4.86
C ASP A 22 -7.30 -7.67 3.48
N ALA A 23 -6.02 -7.91 3.29
CA ALA A 23 -5.34 -7.55 2.07
C ALA A 23 -4.16 -8.47 1.82
N LYS A 24 -3.63 -8.38 0.63
CA LYS A 24 -2.42 -9.10 0.24
C LYS A 24 -1.50 -8.10 -0.46
N LEU A 25 -0.22 -8.14 -0.12
CA LEU A 25 0.76 -7.32 -0.82
C LEU A 25 0.95 -7.93 -2.22
N THR A 26 0.58 -7.20 -3.25
CA THR A 26 0.57 -7.74 -4.60
C THR A 26 1.59 -7.09 -5.52
N GLY A 27 2.20 -6.00 -5.10
CA GLY A 27 3.22 -5.37 -5.93
C GLY A 27 4.06 -4.38 -5.16
N ILE A 28 5.28 -4.21 -5.64
CA ILE A 28 6.21 -3.21 -5.10
C ILE A 28 6.83 -2.53 -6.30
N LYS A 29 6.87 -1.21 -6.28
CA LYS A 29 7.51 -0.47 -7.38
C LYS A 29 8.35 0.67 -6.83
N GLN A 30 9.42 0.98 -7.53
CA GLN A 30 10.27 2.10 -7.21
C GLN A 30 9.98 3.22 -8.20
N PHE A 31 9.92 4.44 -7.69
CA PHE A 31 9.65 5.59 -8.53
C PHE A 31 10.25 6.84 -7.89
N GLN A 32 10.20 7.94 -8.63
CA GLN A 32 10.66 9.24 -8.12
C GLN A 32 9.53 10.24 -8.19
N ASN A 33 9.50 11.14 -7.24
CA ASN A 33 8.60 12.29 -7.27
C ASN A 33 9.38 13.52 -6.85
N THR A 34 8.69 14.62 -6.58
CA THR A 34 9.35 15.89 -6.22
C THR A 34 10.15 15.79 -4.92
N TYR A 35 9.91 14.76 -4.12
CA TYR A 35 10.62 14.56 -2.86
C TYR A 35 11.78 13.57 -2.97
N GLY A 36 12.03 13.03 -4.18
CA GLY A 36 13.12 12.11 -4.41
C GLY A 36 12.64 10.68 -4.66
N ASP A 37 13.51 9.72 -4.34
CA ASP A 37 13.21 8.31 -4.57
C ASP A 37 12.15 7.82 -3.60
N ARG A 38 11.25 7.00 -4.12
CA ARG A 38 10.15 6.41 -3.34
C ARG A 38 10.03 4.94 -3.65
N VAL A 39 9.51 4.19 -2.69
CA VAL A 39 9.09 2.81 -2.91
C VAL A 39 7.60 2.71 -2.56
N GLY A 40 6.83 2.15 -3.49
CA GLY A 40 5.39 2.01 -3.32
C GLY A 40 5.01 0.56 -3.13
N PHE A 41 4.13 0.32 -2.17
CA PHE A 41 3.62 -1.01 -1.85
C PHE A 41 2.15 -1.03 -2.24
N GLU A 42 1.79 -1.93 -3.12
CA GLU A 42 0.41 -2.07 -3.59
C GLU A 42 -0.25 -3.26 -2.90
N PHE A 43 -1.41 -3.00 -2.34
CA PHE A 43 -2.18 -4.02 -1.64
C PHE A 43 -3.49 -4.24 -2.38
N THR A 44 -3.85 -5.51 -2.58
CA THR A 44 -5.16 -5.87 -3.13
C THR A 44 -6.04 -6.28 -1.97
N LEU A 45 -7.20 -5.66 -1.88
CA LEU A 45 -8.13 -5.88 -0.78
C LEU A 45 -8.94 -7.14 -1.01
N GLU A 46 -9.31 -7.75 0.10
CA GLU A 46 -10.18 -8.92 0.12
C GLU A 46 -11.37 -8.60 1.00
N GLY A 47 -12.52 -9.13 0.65
CA GLY A 47 -13.70 -8.91 1.44
C GLY A 47 -14.85 -8.41 0.60
N GLU A 48 -16.04 -8.55 1.14
CA GLU A 48 -17.26 -8.19 0.42
C GLU A 48 -17.28 -6.69 0.15
N GLY A 49 -17.57 -6.33 -1.09
CA GLY A 49 -17.68 -4.94 -1.48
C GLY A 49 -16.37 -4.29 -1.88
N VAL A 50 -15.22 -4.89 -1.55
CA VAL A 50 -13.91 -4.32 -1.89
C VAL A 50 -13.00 -5.32 -2.58
N GLU A 51 -13.50 -6.51 -2.86
CA GLU A 51 -12.71 -7.59 -3.44
C GLU A 51 -12.03 -7.13 -4.73
N GLY A 52 -10.70 -7.28 -4.78
CA GLY A 52 -9.93 -6.92 -5.96
C GLY A 52 -9.56 -5.45 -6.07
N MET A 53 -10.06 -4.60 -5.18
CA MET A 53 -9.67 -3.19 -5.20
C MET A 53 -8.26 -3.04 -4.65
N THR A 54 -7.53 -2.05 -5.13
CA THR A 54 -6.13 -1.85 -4.73
C THR A 54 -5.96 -0.52 -4.02
N VAL A 55 -5.04 -0.52 -3.06
CA VAL A 55 -4.62 0.69 -2.35
C VAL A 55 -3.11 0.66 -2.25
N MET A 56 -2.50 1.81 -2.04
CA MET A 56 -1.05 1.92 -2.02
C MET A 56 -0.56 2.69 -0.80
N ARG A 57 0.64 2.37 -0.39
CA ARG A 57 1.40 3.17 0.54
C ARG A 57 2.82 3.33 0.00
N SER A 58 3.32 4.54 -0.01
CA SER A 58 4.69 4.79 -0.44
C SER A 58 5.50 5.40 0.69
N THR A 59 6.79 5.12 0.68
CA THR A 59 7.74 5.66 1.65
C THR A 59 9.02 6.01 0.91
N SER A 60 9.91 6.73 1.60
CA SER A 60 11.28 6.82 1.10
C SER A 60 11.93 5.45 1.23
N PRO A 61 12.96 5.15 0.43
CA PRO A 61 13.58 3.82 0.47
C PRO A 61 14.58 3.64 1.60
N ASN A 62 14.60 4.54 2.57
CA ASN A 62 15.53 4.49 3.68
C ASN A 62 15.07 3.50 4.74
N LEU A 63 15.87 2.48 5.00
CA LEU A 63 15.57 1.48 6.01
C LEU A 63 16.37 1.74 7.27
N SER A 64 15.70 2.23 8.28
CA SER A 64 16.31 2.45 9.61
C SER A 64 15.22 2.22 10.65
N PRO A 65 15.59 2.01 11.92
CA PRO A 65 14.58 1.69 12.94
C PRO A 65 13.47 2.73 13.11
N GLN A 66 13.74 3.99 12.76
CA GLN A 66 12.73 5.04 12.87
C GLN A 66 12.07 5.39 11.55
N SER A 67 12.42 4.72 10.46
CA SER A 67 11.92 5.08 9.15
C SER A 67 10.48 4.60 8.95
N LYS A 68 9.77 5.27 8.07
CA LYS A 68 8.41 4.83 7.69
C LYS A 68 8.44 3.49 6.97
N LEU A 69 9.51 3.22 6.22
CA LEU A 69 9.67 1.93 5.57
C LEU A 69 9.77 0.81 6.60
N ALA A 70 10.56 1.02 7.66
CA ALA A 70 10.67 0.01 8.72
C ALA A 70 9.34 -0.19 9.44
N GLU A 71 8.60 0.90 9.68
CA GLU A 71 7.29 0.80 10.30
C GLU A 71 6.35 -0.05 9.46
N LEU A 72 6.35 0.19 8.16
CA LEU A 72 5.51 -0.58 7.23
C LEU A 72 5.91 -2.05 7.24
N LEU A 73 7.20 -2.34 7.16
CA LEU A 73 7.68 -3.72 7.13
C LEU A 73 7.40 -4.46 8.43
N ARG A 74 7.55 -3.77 9.58
CA ARG A 74 7.21 -4.39 10.86
C ARG A 74 5.76 -4.80 10.92
N GLY A 75 4.88 -3.91 10.43
CA GLY A 75 3.46 -4.22 10.38
C GLY A 75 3.14 -5.38 9.46
N LEU A 76 3.75 -5.36 8.27
CA LEU A 76 3.50 -6.37 7.25
C LEU A 76 4.00 -7.74 7.68
N LEU A 77 5.16 -7.80 8.31
CA LEU A 77 5.77 -9.07 8.70
C LEU A 77 5.30 -9.54 10.07
N GLY A 78 4.74 -8.65 10.88
CA GLY A 78 4.33 -8.99 12.23
C GLY A 78 5.50 -9.14 13.19
N ARG A 79 6.66 -8.60 12.85
CA ARG A 79 7.87 -8.64 13.68
C ARG A 79 8.77 -7.47 13.36
N ASP A 80 9.70 -7.19 14.26
CA ASP A 80 10.70 -6.18 13.98
C ASP A 80 11.78 -6.73 13.05
N MET A 81 12.50 -5.82 12.40
CA MET A 81 13.65 -6.18 11.59
C MET A 81 14.81 -6.57 12.50
N THR A 82 15.63 -7.49 12.01
CA THR A 82 16.85 -7.84 12.71
C THR A 82 17.92 -6.80 12.44
N GLU A 83 18.97 -6.78 13.28
CA GLU A 83 20.11 -5.90 13.04
C GLU A 83 20.76 -6.18 11.70
N PHE A 84 20.81 -7.43 11.31
CA PHE A 84 21.34 -7.82 10.01
C PHE A 84 20.53 -7.17 8.88
N GLU A 85 19.21 -7.17 9.00
CA GLU A 85 18.33 -6.58 7.98
C GLU A 85 18.51 -5.07 7.91
N TYR A 86 18.65 -4.41 9.06
CA TYR A 86 18.90 -2.96 9.06
C TYR A 86 20.24 -2.62 8.43
N SER A 87 21.26 -3.45 8.66
CA SER A 87 22.61 -3.16 8.17
C SER A 87 22.79 -3.51 6.70
N ASN A 88 22.16 -4.57 6.24
CA ASN A 88 22.41 -5.11 4.91
C ASN A 88 21.21 -5.00 3.96
N GLY A 89 20.06 -4.57 4.49
CA GLY A 89 18.85 -4.52 3.70
C GLY A 89 18.19 -5.88 3.61
N MET A 90 17.07 -5.94 2.90
CA MET A 90 16.38 -7.19 2.67
C MET A 90 15.77 -7.15 1.28
N GLU A 91 15.54 -8.34 0.74
CA GLU A 91 14.92 -8.46 -0.59
C GLU A 91 13.42 -8.30 -0.43
N ILE A 92 12.93 -7.10 -0.68
CA ILE A 92 11.51 -6.81 -0.45
C ILE A 92 10.61 -7.53 -1.45
N GLU A 93 11.11 -7.90 -2.63
CA GLU A 93 10.31 -8.68 -3.57
C GLU A 93 9.91 -10.03 -3.01
N ASP A 94 10.68 -10.56 -2.06
CA ASP A 94 10.36 -11.87 -1.47
C ASP A 94 9.12 -11.82 -0.60
N ILE A 95 8.67 -10.65 -0.19
CA ILE A 95 7.47 -10.56 0.65
C ILE A 95 6.20 -10.32 -0.14
N VAL A 96 6.27 -10.18 -1.47
CA VAL A 96 5.08 -10.08 -2.31
C VAL A 96 4.28 -11.37 -2.16
N GLY A 97 2.97 -11.22 -1.92
CA GLY A 97 2.10 -12.34 -1.63
C GLY A 97 1.76 -12.48 -0.16
N THR A 98 2.39 -11.67 0.70
CA THR A 98 2.12 -11.72 2.14
C THR A 98 0.72 -11.22 2.44
N GLU A 99 -0.01 -11.99 3.23
CA GLU A 99 -1.34 -11.57 3.69
C GLU A 99 -1.20 -10.70 4.93
N CYS A 100 -2.05 -9.69 5.02
CA CYS A 100 -1.97 -8.70 6.09
C CYS A 100 -3.31 -8.00 6.23
N LYS A 101 -3.35 -7.01 7.09
CA LYS A 101 -4.50 -6.12 7.23
C LYS A 101 -4.02 -4.70 7.00
N VAL A 102 -4.88 -3.89 6.39
CA VAL A 102 -4.56 -2.49 6.14
C VAL A 102 -5.66 -1.62 6.70
N LEU A 103 -5.27 -0.53 7.34
CA LEU A 103 -6.20 0.53 7.74
C LEU A 103 -6.22 1.56 6.63
N VAL A 104 -7.38 1.75 6.03
CA VAL A 104 -7.57 2.68 4.93
C VAL A 104 -8.34 3.88 5.42
N LEU A 105 -7.83 5.06 5.16
CA LEU A 105 -8.50 6.31 5.48
C LEU A 105 -8.57 7.16 4.22
N GLN A 106 -9.70 7.81 4.03
CA GLN A 106 -9.88 8.73 2.92
C GLN A 106 -9.28 10.07 3.27
N SER A 107 -8.67 10.71 2.28
CA SER A 107 -8.21 12.08 2.44
C SER A 107 -8.61 12.85 1.20
N ARG A 108 -8.71 14.17 1.37
CA ARG A 108 -9.08 15.05 0.28
C ARG A 108 -7.85 15.74 -0.24
N GLY A 109 -7.61 15.60 -1.54
CA GLY A 109 -6.50 16.26 -2.19
C GLY A 109 -6.90 17.57 -2.80
N LYS A 110 -5.97 18.19 -3.50
CA LYS A 110 -6.23 19.42 -4.22
C LYS A 110 -7.33 19.22 -5.24
N GLY A 111 -8.14 20.23 -5.43
CA GLY A 111 -9.24 20.17 -6.38
C GLY A 111 -10.43 19.39 -5.88
N GLY A 112 -10.43 18.97 -4.61
CA GLY A 112 -11.54 18.26 -4.02
C GLY A 112 -11.59 16.78 -4.30
N ALA A 113 -10.57 16.23 -4.97
CA ALA A 113 -10.51 14.78 -5.22
C ALA A 113 -10.33 14.03 -3.92
N THR A 114 -10.99 12.89 -3.80
CA THR A 114 -10.89 12.05 -2.62
C THR A 114 -9.99 10.86 -2.94
N TYR A 115 -9.07 10.57 -2.04
CA TYR A 115 -8.15 9.44 -2.18
C TYR A 115 -8.30 8.50 -1.00
N SER A 116 -8.06 7.23 -1.26
CA SER A 116 -8.00 6.22 -0.21
C SER A 116 -6.54 5.91 0.04
N ASN A 117 -6.09 6.10 1.27
CA ASN A 117 -4.69 5.90 1.63
C ASN A 117 -4.57 4.81 2.67
N VAL A 118 -3.50 4.03 2.55
CA VAL A 118 -3.17 3.05 3.58
C VAL A 118 -2.46 3.81 4.70
N GLU A 119 -3.09 3.86 5.85
CA GLU A 119 -2.57 4.58 7.00
C GLU A 119 -1.68 3.70 7.85
N GLN A 120 -2.05 2.42 7.98
CA GLN A 120 -1.27 1.44 8.72
C GLN A 120 -1.39 0.08 8.06
N VAL A 121 -0.34 -0.72 8.21
CA VAL A 121 -0.32 -2.11 7.79
C VAL A 121 0.01 -2.94 9.02
N PHE A 122 -0.69 -4.04 9.20
CA PHE A 122 -0.43 -4.93 10.33
C PHE A 122 -0.84 -6.35 9.97
N LYS A 123 -0.35 -7.27 10.80
CA LYS A 123 -0.54 -8.69 10.55
C LYS A 123 -1.90 -9.23 11.01
#